data_e55cddd1707736cd47e5f4cc0b52d704
#
_entry.id   e55cddd1707736cd47e5f4cc0b52d704
#
_cell.length_a   1.000
_cell.length_b   1.000
_cell.length_c   1.000
_cell.angle_alpha   90.00
_cell.angle_beta   90.00
_cell.angle_gamma   90.00
#
_symmetry.space_group_name_H-M   'P 1'
#
loop_
_entity.id
_entity.type
_entity.pdbx_description
1 polymer ?
#
loop_
_entity_poly.entity_id
_entity_poly.type
_entity_poly.pdbx_seq_one_letter_code
_entity_poly.pdbx_strand_id
1 'polypeptide(L)'
;STAMEMQKTGGIISEQAFGAKPDAFNFPARNRIIAGMADLVIVVEAAKKGGALITANIADSYNKTVFAVPGDLDNKYSEGCNFLIRNQKALLFTGVNDLRYHLNWDDDSQASQAAPDYSSLSEEDQKIVAALSENKAGVPIDELAWKTQITVNQLASNLLTLEFSGLVKSLPGKKYKLC
;
A
#
# COMPACT_ATOMS: atom_id res chain seq x y z
N SER A 1 13.33 23.16 20.16
CA SER A 1 12.97 21.86 20.74
C SER A 1 12.87 20.81 19.63
N THR A 2 13.03 19.53 19.93
CA THR A 2 12.93 18.40 18.98
C THR A 2 11.62 18.43 18.16
N ALA A 3 10.51 18.81 18.81
CA ALA A 3 9.21 18.94 18.13
C ALA A 3 9.23 19.98 16.99
N MET A 4 9.88 21.12 17.19
CA MET A 4 10.01 22.15 16.14
C MET A 4 10.91 21.69 14.98
N GLU A 5 11.91 20.87 15.26
CA GLU A 5 12.76 20.27 14.23
C GLU A 5 11.97 19.27 13.39
N MET A 6 11.16 18.41 14.03
CA MET A 6 10.31 17.43 13.34
C MET A 6 9.29 18.08 12.39
N GLN A 7 8.76 19.25 12.74
CA GLN A 7 7.79 19.97 11.90
C GLN A 7 8.37 20.52 10.59
N LYS A 8 9.70 20.59 10.44
CA LYS A 8 10.34 21.07 9.20
C LYS A 8 10.22 20.08 8.05
N THR A 9 10.20 18.79 8.37
CA THR A 9 10.20 17.70 7.39
C THR A 9 9.05 16.70 7.57
N GLY A 10 8.19 16.92 8.56
CA GLY A 10 7.09 16.05 8.89
C GLY A 10 6.07 16.75 9.78
N GLY A 11 5.33 15.99 10.58
CA GLY A 11 4.30 16.51 11.48
C GLY A 11 4.25 15.76 12.81
N ILE A 12 3.46 16.30 13.73
CA ILE A 12 3.15 15.67 15.02
C ILE A 12 1.64 15.46 15.06
N ILE A 13 1.23 14.24 15.33
CA ILE A 13 -0.17 13.85 15.46
C ILE A 13 -0.42 13.37 16.89
N SER A 14 -1.50 13.82 17.50
CA SER A 14 -1.92 13.40 18.84
C SER A 14 -3.43 13.30 18.92
N GLU A 15 -3.92 12.29 19.63
CA GLU A 15 -5.34 12.19 20.02
C GLU A 15 -5.61 12.88 21.36
N GLN A 16 -4.55 13.24 22.09
CA GLN A 16 -4.68 13.86 23.40
C GLN A 16 -4.83 15.37 23.26
N ALA A 17 -5.66 15.96 24.14
CA ALA A 17 -5.80 17.42 24.22
C ALA A 17 -4.50 18.07 24.69
N PHE A 18 -4.34 19.35 24.34
CA PHE A 18 -3.21 20.14 24.84
C PHE A 18 -3.20 20.17 26.37
N GLY A 19 -2.02 19.92 26.95
CA GLY A 19 -1.85 19.89 28.40
C GLY A 19 -2.24 18.57 29.08
N ALA A 20 -2.65 17.56 28.34
CA ALA A 20 -2.87 16.22 28.90
C ALA A 20 -1.58 15.67 29.53
N LYS A 21 -1.71 15.12 30.74
CA LYS A 21 -0.57 14.52 31.43
C LYS A 21 -0.22 13.17 30.80
N PRO A 22 1.08 12.79 30.77
CA PRO A 22 1.47 11.46 30.34
C PRO A 22 0.82 10.39 31.22
N ASP A 23 0.16 9.42 30.58
CA ASP A 23 -0.46 8.28 31.24
C ASP A 23 0.06 6.99 30.61
N ALA A 24 0.38 6.00 31.45
CA ALA A 24 0.87 4.70 31.01
C ALA A 24 -0.14 3.96 30.09
N PHE A 25 -1.44 4.16 30.28
CA PHE A 25 -2.49 3.59 29.45
C PHE A 25 -2.51 4.16 28.02
N ASN A 26 -2.04 5.38 27.84
CA ASN A 26 -2.00 6.04 26.53
C ASN A 26 -0.92 5.45 25.59
N PHE A 27 0.11 4.80 26.13
CA PHE A 27 1.16 4.21 25.30
C PHE A 27 0.67 3.03 24.45
N PRO A 28 -0.04 2.02 25.00
CA PRO A 28 -0.63 0.96 24.18
C PRO A 28 -1.74 1.48 23.27
N ALA A 29 -2.56 2.43 23.74
CA ALA A 29 -3.64 3.02 22.94
C ALA A 29 -3.11 3.71 21.68
N ARG A 30 -2.01 4.46 21.80
CA ARG A 30 -1.35 5.12 20.66
C ARG A 30 -0.81 4.13 19.62
N ASN A 31 -0.41 2.94 20.03
CA ASN A 31 0.18 1.95 19.12
C ASN A 31 -0.77 1.55 17.98
N ARG A 32 -2.09 1.67 18.17
CA ARG A 32 -3.08 1.47 17.10
C ARG A 32 -2.94 2.50 15.97
N ILE A 33 -2.54 3.73 16.31
CA ILE A 33 -2.32 4.79 15.32
C ILE A 33 -1.05 4.47 14.53
N ILE A 34 0.03 4.08 15.24
CA ILE A 34 1.29 3.68 14.61
C ILE A 34 1.05 2.53 13.63
N ALA A 35 0.39 1.47 14.08
CA ALA A 35 0.07 0.31 13.25
C ALA A 35 -0.87 0.67 12.08
N GLY A 36 -1.87 1.53 12.32
CA GLY A 36 -2.84 1.92 11.29
C GLY A 36 -2.26 2.81 10.19
N MET A 37 -1.33 3.68 10.52
CA MET A 37 -0.67 4.59 9.57
C MET A 37 0.50 3.95 8.82
N ALA A 38 1.06 2.86 9.33
CA ALA A 38 2.16 2.16 8.68
C ALA A 38 1.66 1.27 7.53
N ASP A 39 2.44 1.15 6.46
CA ASP A 39 2.18 0.17 5.40
C ASP A 39 2.48 -1.25 5.88
N LEU A 40 3.50 -1.39 6.73
CA LEU A 40 3.87 -2.62 7.43
C LEU A 40 4.57 -2.29 8.75
N VAL A 41 4.77 -3.31 9.59
CA VAL A 41 5.50 -3.18 10.87
C VAL A 41 6.69 -4.13 10.89
N ILE A 42 7.87 -3.61 11.24
CA ILE A 42 9.08 -4.42 11.43
C ILE A 42 9.42 -4.44 12.92
N VAL A 43 9.44 -5.62 13.53
CA VAL A 43 9.89 -5.82 14.91
C VAL A 43 11.37 -6.21 14.86
N VAL A 44 12.23 -5.28 15.25
CA VAL A 44 13.69 -5.50 15.21
C VAL A 44 14.14 -6.34 16.40
N GLU A 45 13.60 -6.05 17.58
CA GLU A 45 13.94 -6.76 18.81
C GLU A 45 12.74 -6.71 19.76
N ALA A 46 12.42 -7.81 20.39
CA ALA A 46 11.39 -7.90 21.42
C ALA A 46 11.62 -9.08 22.37
N ALA A 47 11.52 -8.79 23.67
CA ALA A 47 11.38 -9.84 24.67
C ALA A 47 9.95 -10.41 24.62
N LYS A 48 9.72 -11.58 25.23
CA LYS A 48 8.44 -12.31 25.26
C LYS A 48 7.23 -11.49 25.73
N LYS A 49 7.45 -10.45 26.53
CA LYS A 49 6.43 -9.49 27.00
C LYS A 49 6.82 -8.04 26.65
N GLY A 50 7.34 -7.82 25.46
CA GLY A 50 7.75 -6.49 25.00
C GLY A 50 6.59 -5.67 24.44
N GLY A 51 6.65 -4.34 24.59
CA GLY A 51 5.66 -3.41 24.02
C GLY A 51 5.56 -3.48 22.49
N ALA A 52 6.65 -3.83 21.80
CA ALA A 52 6.65 -4.02 20.35
C ALA A 52 5.70 -5.13 19.89
N LEU A 53 5.51 -6.18 20.70
CA LEU A 53 4.55 -7.25 20.41
C LEU A 53 3.10 -6.77 20.42
N ILE A 54 2.78 -5.74 21.21
CA ILE A 54 1.45 -5.13 21.24
C ILE A 54 1.19 -4.47 19.87
N THR A 55 2.13 -3.68 19.38
CA THR A 55 2.02 -3.03 18.07
C THR A 55 1.94 -4.06 16.95
N ALA A 56 2.75 -5.12 17.00
CA ALA A 56 2.71 -6.21 16.03
C ALA A 56 1.36 -6.91 15.99
N ASN A 57 0.78 -7.25 17.15
CA ASN A 57 -0.55 -7.88 17.20
C ASN A 57 -1.66 -6.94 16.72
N ILE A 58 -1.56 -5.63 16.97
CA ILE A 58 -2.52 -4.66 16.45
C ILE A 58 -2.40 -4.58 14.92
N ALA A 59 -1.18 -4.52 14.37
CA ALA A 59 -0.96 -4.51 12.93
C ALA A 59 -1.52 -5.76 12.26
N ASP A 60 -1.28 -6.94 12.82
CA ASP A 60 -1.85 -8.21 12.37
C ASP A 60 -3.39 -8.17 12.38
N SER A 61 -4.02 -7.63 13.44
CA SER A 61 -5.48 -7.45 13.50
C SER A 61 -6.04 -6.48 12.46
N TYR A 62 -5.22 -5.59 11.93
CA TYR A 62 -5.56 -4.68 10.83
C TYR A 62 -5.22 -5.24 9.44
N ASN A 63 -4.87 -6.53 9.36
CA ASN A 63 -4.37 -7.19 8.15
C ASN A 63 -3.15 -6.49 7.53
N LYS A 64 -2.33 -5.86 8.38
CA LYS A 64 -1.05 -5.28 7.97
C LYS A 64 0.04 -6.33 8.07
N THR A 65 0.93 -6.35 7.11
CA THR A 65 2.08 -7.25 7.14
C THR A 65 3.00 -6.89 8.30
N VAL A 66 3.38 -7.90 9.05
CA VAL A 66 4.38 -7.79 10.12
C VAL A 66 5.61 -8.57 9.72
N PHE A 67 6.77 -7.96 9.85
CA PHE A 67 8.06 -8.61 9.76
C PHE A 67 8.73 -8.67 11.14
N ALA A 68 9.55 -9.68 11.36
CA ALA A 68 10.37 -9.75 12.56
C ALA A 68 11.81 -10.17 12.21
N VAL A 69 12.76 -9.48 12.82
CA VAL A 69 14.18 -9.83 12.70
C VAL A 69 14.44 -11.07 13.57
N PRO A 70 14.92 -12.17 13.00
CA PRO A 70 15.27 -13.36 13.78
C PRO A 70 16.48 -13.05 14.66
N GLY A 71 16.55 -13.71 15.78
CA GLY A 71 17.71 -13.58 16.66
C GLY A 71 18.04 -14.89 17.35
N ASP A 72 19.09 -14.86 18.13
CA ASP A 72 19.61 -16.01 18.83
C ASP A 72 18.56 -16.64 19.76
N LEU A 73 18.47 -17.96 19.80
CA LEU A 73 17.49 -18.69 20.60
C LEU A 73 17.72 -18.51 22.10
N ASP A 74 18.96 -18.31 22.51
CA ASP A 74 19.33 -18.11 23.91
C ASP A 74 19.25 -16.64 24.33
N ASN A 75 18.97 -15.73 23.40
CA ASN A 75 18.83 -14.30 23.70
C ASN A 75 17.40 -13.94 24.09
N LYS A 76 17.22 -13.54 25.34
CA LYS A 76 15.93 -13.08 25.90
C LYS A 76 15.24 -12.01 25.08
N TYR A 77 16.01 -11.12 24.45
CA TYR A 77 15.45 -10.02 23.65
C TYR A 77 15.06 -10.43 22.22
N SER A 78 15.45 -11.62 21.80
CA SER A 78 15.04 -12.21 20.51
C SER A 78 13.81 -13.10 20.64
N GLU A 79 13.44 -13.52 21.86
CA GLU A 79 12.33 -14.46 22.09
C GLU A 79 11.01 -13.99 21.47
N GLY A 80 10.72 -12.69 21.54
CA GLY A 80 9.49 -12.13 21.02
C GLY A 80 9.43 -12.15 19.48
N CYS A 81 10.53 -11.80 18.81
CA CYS A 81 10.63 -11.87 17.36
C CYS A 81 10.52 -13.32 16.87
N ASN A 82 11.30 -14.24 17.49
CA ASN A 82 11.25 -15.66 17.17
C ASN A 82 9.87 -16.28 17.45
N PHE A 83 9.17 -15.81 18.48
CA PHE A 83 7.79 -16.20 18.78
C PHE A 83 6.82 -15.77 17.68
N LEU A 84 6.91 -14.51 17.19
CA LEU A 84 6.07 -14.02 16.10
C LEU A 84 6.28 -14.86 14.82
N ILE A 85 7.53 -15.11 14.44
CA ILE A 85 7.88 -15.88 13.25
C ILE A 85 7.35 -17.32 13.38
N ARG A 86 7.64 -18.00 14.51
CA ARG A 86 7.22 -19.38 14.77
C ARG A 86 5.70 -19.56 14.70
N ASN A 87 4.94 -18.56 15.14
CA ASN A 87 3.47 -18.61 15.16
C ASN A 87 2.84 -18.01 13.89
N GLN A 88 3.63 -17.76 12.84
CA GLN A 88 3.17 -17.19 11.57
C GLN A 88 2.47 -15.83 11.70
N LYS A 89 2.76 -15.07 12.76
CA LYS A 89 2.30 -13.71 13.00
C LYS A 89 3.20 -12.65 12.40
N ALA A 90 4.40 -13.04 12.01
CA ALA A 90 5.33 -12.19 11.28
C ALA A 90 6.13 -13.02 10.28
N LEU A 91 6.44 -12.37 9.17
CA LEU A 91 7.38 -12.88 8.19
C LEU A 91 8.81 -12.66 8.68
N LEU A 92 9.72 -13.52 8.25
CA LEU A 92 11.13 -13.37 8.52
C LEU A 92 11.67 -12.15 7.80
N PHE A 93 12.32 -11.23 8.53
CA PHE A 93 13.01 -10.09 7.93
C PHE A 93 14.51 -10.40 7.79
N THR A 94 15.00 -10.44 6.56
CA THR A 94 16.43 -10.64 6.25
C THR A 94 17.07 -9.40 5.61
N GLY A 95 16.25 -8.47 5.12
CA GLY A 95 16.75 -7.25 4.51
C GLY A 95 15.69 -6.49 3.72
N VAL A 96 16.10 -5.38 3.10
CA VAL A 96 15.20 -4.47 2.38
C VAL A 96 14.50 -5.13 1.20
N ASN A 97 15.12 -6.15 0.60
CA ASN A 97 14.53 -6.87 -0.53
C ASN A 97 13.23 -7.61 -0.15
N ASP A 98 13.12 -8.06 1.10
CA ASP A 98 11.88 -8.68 1.60
C ASP A 98 10.71 -7.68 1.55
N LEU A 99 10.98 -6.40 1.87
CA LEU A 99 9.99 -5.33 1.82
C LEU A 99 9.58 -5.01 0.38
N ARG A 100 10.55 -4.86 -0.51
CA ARG A 100 10.32 -4.58 -1.93
C ARG A 100 9.42 -5.64 -2.54
N TYR A 101 9.79 -6.90 -2.35
CA TYR A 101 9.02 -8.04 -2.85
C TYR A 101 7.59 -8.05 -2.29
N HIS A 102 7.42 -7.80 -1.00
CA HIS A 102 6.12 -7.94 -0.33
C HIS A 102 5.18 -6.76 -0.59
N LEU A 103 5.74 -5.55 -0.73
CA LEU A 103 4.99 -4.33 -1.02
C LEU A 103 4.88 -4.05 -2.52
N ASN A 104 5.42 -4.93 -3.38
CA ASN A 104 5.58 -4.67 -4.81
C ASN A 104 6.24 -3.30 -5.07
N TRP A 105 7.20 -2.93 -4.21
CA TRP A 105 8.02 -1.73 -4.37
C TRP A 105 9.21 -1.99 -5.29
N ASP A 106 9.08 -2.89 -6.23
CA ASP A 106 10.05 -2.98 -7.30
C ASP A 106 10.05 -1.63 -8.00
N ASP A 107 11.23 -1.07 -8.08
CA ASP A 107 11.43 0.21 -8.73
C ASP A 107 10.64 0.24 -10.04
N ASP A 108 9.61 1.08 -10.10
CA ASP A 108 9.02 1.58 -11.34
C ASP A 108 10.08 2.24 -12.24
N SER A 109 11.34 2.30 -11.80
CA SER A 109 12.51 2.70 -12.59
C SER A 109 12.92 1.67 -13.63
N GLN A 110 12.33 0.43 -13.62
CA GLN A 110 12.41 -0.52 -14.73
C GLN A 110 11.05 -0.89 -15.35
N ALA A 111 9.93 -0.45 -14.81
CA ALA A 111 8.80 -0.06 -15.63
C ALA A 111 9.19 1.24 -16.38
N SER A 112 10.41 1.26 -16.94
CA SER A 112 10.77 2.09 -18.07
C SER A 112 9.64 1.88 -19.06
N GLN A 113 8.78 2.87 -19.17
CA GLN A 113 7.99 3.26 -20.28
C GLN A 113 8.47 2.68 -21.63
N ALA A 114 8.52 1.36 -21.75
CA ALA A 114 8.12 0.76 -22.98
C ALA A 114 6.67 1.21 -23.12
N ALA A 115 6.41 2.19 -23.95
CA ALA A 115 5.06 2.58 -24.30
C ALA A 115 4.29 1.28 -24.50
N PRO A 116 3.15 1.09 -23.81
CA PRO A 116 2.43 -0.16 -23.89
C PRO A 116 2.30 -0.50 -25.36
N ASP A 117 2.72 -1.70 -25.75
CA ASP A 117 2.65 -2.10 -27.15
C ASP A 117 1.17 -2.34 -27.50
N TYR A 118 0.54 -1.30 -27.98
CA TYR A 118 -0.85 -1.34 -28.39
C TYR A 118 -1.05 -2.05 -29.74
N SER A 119 0.02 -2.52 -30.39
CA SER A 119 -0.06 -3.18 -31.71
C SER A 119 -0.74 -4.55 -31.65
N SER A 120 -0.78 -5.18 -30.48
CA SER A 120 -1.45 -6.46 -30.24
C SER A 120 -2.94 -6.33 -29.89
N LEU A 121 -3.44 -5.09 -29.68
CA LEU A 121 -4.83 -4.83 -29.32
C LEU A 121 -5.75 -4.91 -30.57
N SER A 122 -7.01 -5.26 -30.32
CA SER A 122 -8.04 -5.19 -31.36
C SER A 122 -8.20 -3.76 -31.88
N GLU A 123 -8.74 -3.59 -33.08
CA GLU A 123 -8.99 -2.23 -33.64
C GLU A 123 -9.91 -1.40 -32.75
N GLU A 124 -10.87 -2.03 -32.07
CA GLU A 124 -11.77 -1.37 -31.12
C GLU A 124 -11.01 -0.89 -29.86
N ASP A 125 -10.17 -1.76 -29.30
CA ASP A 125 -9.38 -1.42 -28.12
C ASP A 125 -8.36 -0.31 -28.40
N GLN A 126 -7.78 -0.30 -29.59
CA GLN A 126 -6.90 0.80 -30.03
C GLN A 126 -7.64 2.14 -30.11
N LYS A 127 -8.89 2.16 -30.60
CA LYS A 127 -9.73 3.37 -30.59
C LYS A 127 -10.05 3.84 -29.19
N ILE A 128 -10.31 2.91 -28.26
CA ILE A 128 -10.57 3.22 -26.85
C ILE A 128 -9.33 3.84 -26.20
N VAL A 129 -8.17 3.23 -26.38
CA VAL A 129 -6.88 3.73 -25.86
C VAL A 129 -6.57 5.12 -26.42
N ALA A 130 -6.76 5.32 -27.73
CA ALA A 130 -6.57 6.63 -28.36
C ALA A 130 -7.47 7.71 -27.75
N ALA A 131 -8.77 7.40 -27.57
CA ALA A 131 -9.72 8.33 -26.97
C ALA A 131 -9.41 8.66 -25.50
N LEU A 132 -8.86 7.70 -24.74
CA LEU A 132 -8.45 7.87 -23.35
C LEU A 132 -7.15 8.68 -23.24
N SER A 133 -6.26 8.59 -24.21
CA SER A 133 -4.97 9.31 -24.20
C SER A 133 -5.12 10.84 -24.26
N GLU A 134 -6.23 11.33 -24.78
CA GLU A 134 -6.54 12.76 -24.90
C GLU A 134 -6.82 13.44 -23.53
N ASN A 135 -7.26 12.68 -22.53
CA ASN A 135 -7.66 13.27 -21.24
C ASN A 135 -7.16 12.46 -20.04
N LYS A 136 -6.07 12.93 -19.45
CA LYS A 136 -5.47 12.31 -18.24
C LYS A 136 -6.36 12.34 -16.99
N ALA A 137 -7.38 13.19 -16.95
CA ALA A 137 -8.31 13.28 -15.81
C ALA A 137 -9.39 12.18 -15.84
N GLY A 138 -9.46 11.41 -16.93
CA GLY A 138 -10.44 10.36 -17.13
C GLY A 138 -11.64 10.80 -17.96
N VAL A 139 -12.16 9.90 -18.78
CA VAL A 139 -13.27 10.12 -19.73
C VAL A 139 -14.48 9.30 -19.29
N PRO A 140 -15.70 9.89 -19.23
CA PRO A 140 -16.93 9.16 -18.96
C PRO A 140 -17.23 8.12 -20.06
N ILE A 141 -17.87 7.00 -19.70
CA ILE A 141 -18.20 5.94 -20.65
C ILE A 141 -19.07 6.42 -21.81
N ASP A 142 -20.01 7.33 -21.54
CA ASP A 142 -20.91 7.87 -22.55
C ASP A 142 -20.15 8.71 -23.59
N GLU A 143 -19.16 9.49 -23.14
CA GLU A 143 -18.28 10.28 -24.01
C GLU A 143 -17.38 9.35 -24.85
N LEU A 144 -16.85 8.28 -24.23
CA LEU A 144 -16.08 7.26 -24.94
C LEU A 144 -16.92 6.57 -26.03
N ALA A 145 -18.16 6.20 -25.72
CA ALA A 145 -19.07 5.59 -26.68
C ALA A 145 -19.30 6.52 -27.89
N TRP A 146 -19.47 7.80 -27.64
CA TRP A 146 -19.64 8.80 -28.72
C TRP A 146 -18.35 8.97 -29.56
N LYS A 147 -17.19 9.05 -28.92
CA LYS A 147 -15.90 9.23 -29.60
C LYS A 147 -15.49 8.00 -30.41
N THR A 148 -15.69 6.81 -29.85
CA THR A 148 -15.25 5.55 -30.49
C THR A 148 -16.28 4.96 -31.42
N GLN A 149 -17.52 5.43 -31.39
CA GLN A 149 -18.67 4.88 -32.14
C GLN A 149 -18.94 3.40 -31.76
N ILE A 150 -18.56 2.99 -30.55
CA ILE A 150 -18.79 1.65 -29.99
C ILE A 150 -20.01 1.73 -29.07
N THR A 151 -20.88 0.71 -29.12
CA THR A 151 -22.03 0.67 -28.21
C THR A 151 -21.59 0.57 -26.75
N VAL A 152 -22.34 1.17 -25.82
CA VAL A 152 -21.98 1.21 -24.40
C VAL A 152 -21.77 -0.20 -23.82
N ASN A 153 -22.56 -1.19 -24.25
CA ASN A 153 -22.43 -2.57 -23.78
C ASN A 153 -21.10 -3.23 -24.25
N GLN A 154 -20.73 -3.03 -25.49
CA GLN A 154 -19.49 -3.55 -26.05
C GLN A 154 -18.28 -2.81 -25.47
N LEU A 155 -18.41 -1.49 -25.34
CA LEU A 155 -17.39 -0.65 -24.68
C LEU A 155 -17.14 -1.07 -23.24
N ALA A 156 -18.18 -1.38 -22.46
CA ALA A 156 -18.03 -1.85 -21.09
C ALA A 156 -17.28 -3.20 -21.03
N SER A 157 -17.52 -4.11 -21.96
CA SER A 157 -16.80 -5.39 -22.05
C SER A 157 -15.32 -5.17 -22.41
N ASN A 158 -15.04 -4.32 -23.38
CA ASN A 158 -13.68 -4.03 -23.81
C ASN A 158 -12.89 -3.29 -22.70
N LEU A 159 -13.52 -2.31 -22.03
CA LEU A 159 -12.92 -1.61 -20.90
C LEU A 159 -12.58 -2.54 -19.74
N LEU A 160 -13.43 -3.52 -19.44
CA LEU A 160 -13.17 -4.53 -18.43
C LEU A 160 -11.94 -5.38 -18.80
N THR A 161 -11.83 -5.81 -20.06
CA THR A 161 -10.67 -6.56 -20.55
C THR A 161 -9.38 -5.73 -20.46
N LEU A 162 -9.45 -4.46 -20.85
CA LEU A 162 -8.32 -3.52 -20.76
C LEU A 162 -7.95 -3.21 -19.30
N GLU A 163 -8.92 -3.19 -18.38
CA GLU A 163 -8.67 -3.03 -16.94
C GLU A 163 -7.97 -4.26 -16.36
N PHE A 164 -8.38 -5.47 -16.72
CA PHE A 164 -7.68 -6.70 -16.34
C PHE A 164 -6.26 -6.79 -16.92
N SER A 165 -6.03 -6.21 -18.08
CA SER A 165 -4.69 -6.11 -18.69
C SER A 165 -3.82 -5.02 -18.05
N GLY A 166 -4.37 -4.23 -17.11
CA GLY A 166 -3.66 -3.14 -16.48
C GLY A 166 -3.42 -1.90 -17.35
N LEU A 167 -4.07 -1.82 -18.52
CA LEU A 167 -3.93 -0.69 -19.44
C LEU A 167 -4.86 0.47 -19.12
N VAL A 168 -6.01 0.18 -18.51
CA VAL A 168 -7.05 1.14 -18.16
C VAL A 168 -7.41 1.00 -16.69
N LYS A 169 -7.77 2.10 -16.05
CA LYS A 169 -8.25 2.14 -14.66
C LYS A 169 -9.60 2.82 -14.61
N SER A 170 -10.56 2.20 -13.91
CA SER A 170 -11.84 2.80 -13.59
C SER A 170 -11.74 3.82 -12.47
N LEU A 171 -12.50 4.89 -12.56
CA LEU A 171 -12.59 5.98 -11.58
C LEU A 171 -14.05 6.15 -11.11
N PRO A 172 -14.29 6.73 -9.91
CA PRO A 172 -15.62 7.06 -9.47
C PRO A 172 -16.40 7.88 -10.50
N GLY A 173 -17.69 7.57 -10.69
CA GLY A 173 -18.55 8.25 -11.66
C GLY A 173 -18.50 7.65 -13.07
N LYS A 174 -18.19 6.36 -13.21
CA LYS A 174 -18.09 5.65 -14.51
C LYS A 174 -17.14 6.32 -15.49
N LYS A 175 -16.02 6.82 -14.98
CA LYS A 175 -14.94 7.39 -15.78
C LYS A 175 -13.79 6.39 -15.88
N TYR A 176 -13.06 6.47 -16.98
CA TYR A 176 -11.90 5.61 -17.26
C TYR A 176 -10.71 6.44 -17.68
N LYS A 177 -9.52 5.99 -17.32
CA LYS A 177 -8.25 6.61 -17.75
C LYS A 177 -7.21 5.53 -18.06
N LEU A 178 -6.18 5.88 -18.81
CA LEU A 178 -4.99 5.03 -18.97
C LEU A 178 -4.20 4.96 -17.66
N CYS A 179 -3.57 3.83 -17.41
CA CYS A 179 -2.69 3.58 -16.26
C CYS A 179 -1.35 4.31 -16.40
#